data_c174e6eb77fcb48a16f017104cfe2dea
#
_entry.id   c174e6eb77fcb48a16f017104cfe2dea
#
_cell.length_a   1.000
_cell.length_b   1.000
_cell.length_c   1.000
_cell.angle_alpha   90.00
_cell.angle_beta   90.00
_cell.angle_gamma   90.00
#
_symmetry.space_group_name_H-M   'P 1'
#
loop_
_entity.id
_entity.type
_entity.pdbx_description
1 polymer ?
#
loop_
_entity_poly.entity_id
_entity_poly.type
_entity_poly.pdbx_seq_one_letter_code
_entity_poly.pdbx_strand_id
1 'polypeptide(L)'
;MKKKNTFINVTASMGRGLLYAYLYIMFRPKICYQSRKAKEEIEKGGVIFIGNHVGHNDGQMFYMLFKNSVLIIAKDWADKKILKWLTSGGKFISVDRFGTDITWIRGASEHLRAGDNMIIFPEGHTSKTGVMDEFKPGFAMLAVMSGAKIVPVYNNGEYHKLFGKRLKLYVGEPMELSKEGKGLNAEYLSGECERFREAVEQLGR
;
A
#
# COMPACT_ATOMS: atom_id res chain seq x y z
N MET A 1 30.59 -10.04 8.58
CA MET A 1 29.34 -9.71 7.86
C MET A 1 28.22 -9.19 8.77
N LYS A 2 27.86 -9.81 9.91
CA LYS A 2 26.75 -9.37 10.80
C LYS A 2 26.85 -7.91 11.26
N LYS A 3 28.04 -7.41 11.70
CA LYS A 3 28.20 -6.02 12.19
C LYS A 3 27.93 -4.96 11.10
N LYS A 4 28.35 -5.21 9.84
CA LYS A 4 28.14 -4.29 8.72
C LYS A 4 26.65 -4.16 8.38
N ASN A 5 25.88 -5.26 8.41
CA ASN A 5 24.45 -5.25 8.18
C ASN A 5 23.70 -4.50 9.30
N THR A 6 24.12 -4.66 10.57
CA THR A 6 23.54 -3.94 11.70
C THR A 6 23.73 -2.43 11.55
N PHE A 7 24.94 -1.96 11.21
CA PHE A 7 25.22 -0.55 11.00
C PHE A 7 24.37 0.04 9.86
N ILE A 8 24.27 -0.66 8.72
CA ILE A 8 23.43 -0.24 7.59
C ILE A 8 21.95 -0.14 8.01
N ASN A 9 21.43 -1.11 8.77
CA ASN A 9 20.05 -1.09 9.21
C ASN A 9 19.77 0.05 10.21
N VAL A 10 20.69 0.36 11.11
CA VAL A 10 20.55 1.48 12.05
C VAL A 10 20.54 2.81 11.31
N THR A 11 21.51 3.04 10.40
CA THR A 11 21.58 4.29 9.62
C THR A 11 20.36 4.44 8.70
N ALA A 12 19.87 3.37 8.10
CA ALA A 12 18.65 3.37 7.29
C ALA A 12 17.41 3.68 8.14
N SER A 13 17.32 3.14 9.35
CA SER A 13 16.23 3.44 10.29
C SER A 13 16.21 4.91 10.69
N MET A 14 17.39 5.48 10.99
CA MET A 14 17.51 6.92 11.27
C MET A 14 17.11 7.77 10.06
N GLY A 15 17.59 7.40 8.85
CA GLY A 15 17.24 8.09 7.61
C GLY A 15 15.73 8.07 7.34
N ARG A 16 15.06 6.92 7.55
CA ARG A 16 13.59 6.83 7.47
C ARG A 16 12.92 7.72 8.51
N GLY A 17 13.40 7.74 9.74
CA GLY A 17 12.86 8.59 10.80
C GLY A 17 12.91 10.07 10.43
N LEU A 18 14.03 10.55 9.91
CA LEU A 18 14.19 11.91 9.43
C LEU A 18 13.29 12.21 8.22
N LEU A 19 13.20 11.29 7.25
CA LEU A 19 12.31 11.42 6.12
C LEU A 19 10.85 11.51 6.57
N TYR A 20 10.43 10.67 7.50
CA TYR A 20 9.05 10.67 8.00
C TYR A 20 8.73 11.94 8.80
N ALA A 21 9.67 12.43 9.60
CA ALA A 21 9.51 13.71 10.29
C ALA A 21 9.34 14.86 9.27
N TYR A 22 10.18 14.87 8.24
CA TYR A 22 10.06 15.82 7.14
C TYR A 22 8.70 15.73 6.43
N LEU A 23 8.29 14.53 6.01
CA LEU A 23 7.00 14.32 5.32
C LEU A 23 5.81 14.72 6.21
N TYR A 24 5.89 14.39 7.51
CA TYR A 24 4.85 14.75 8.47
C TYR A 24 4.70 16.26 8.66
N ILE A 25 5.81 16.97 8.82
CA ILE A 25 5.82 18.41 8.97
C ILE A 25 5.36 19.10 7.68
N MET A 26 5.88 18.67 6.52
CA MET A 26 5.58 19.30 5.24
C MET A 26 4.14 19.12 4.79
N PHE A 27 3.60 17.91 4.87
CA PHE A 27 2.30 17.57 4.31
C PHE A 27 1.20 17.45 5.35
N ARG A 28 1.55 17.42 6.64
CA ARG A 28 0.61 17.35 7.78
C ARG A 28 -0.48 16.29 7.57
N PRO A 29 -0.09 15.01 7.27
CA PRO A 29 -1.04 14.01 6.84
C PRO A 29 -2.09 13.71 7.93
N LYS A 30 -3.32 13.43 7.49
CA LYS A 30 -4.42 13.02 8.36
C LYS A 30 -5.07 11.76 7.80
N ILE A 31 -5.28 10.76 8.65
CA ILE A 31 -6.10 9.59 8.34
C ILE A 31 -7.55 9.92 8.76
N CYS A 32 -8.49 9.69 7.83
CA CYS A 32 -9.92 9.86 8.04
C CYS A 32 -10.58 8.48 7.82
N TYR A 33 -10.89 7.77 8.89
CA TYR A 33 -11.60 6.49 8.81
C TYR A 33 -13.09 6.73 8.56
N GLN A 34 -13.71 5.91 7.73
CA GLN A 34 -15.13 5.94 7.42
C GLN A 34 -15.98 5.67 8.67
N SER A 35 -15.52 4.74 9.52
CA SER A 35 -16.16 4.45 10.79
C SER A 35 -15.15 4.08 11.89
N ARG A 36 -15.59 4.16 13.15
CA ARG A 36 -14.81 3.66 14.29
C ARG A 36 -14.60 2.13 14.21
N LYS A 37 -15.61 1.41 13.75
CA LYS A 37 -15.55 -0.05 13.57
C LYS A 37 -14.49 -0.44 12.54
N ALA A 38 -14.43 0.25 11.40
CA ALA A 38 -13.38 0.05 10.40
C ALA A 38 -11.99 0.21 11.01
N LYS A 39 -11.77 1.29 11.78
CA LYS A 39 -10.50 1.52 12.46
C LYS A 39 -10.12 0.38 13.40
N GLU A 40 -11.06 -0.05 14.27
CA GLU A 40 -10.84 -1.13 15.24
C GLU A 40 -10.54 -2.47 14.55
N GLU A 41 -11.15 -2.74 13.40
CA GLU A 41 -10.90 -3.95 12.63
C GLU A 41 -9.52 -3.91 11.95
N ILE A 42 -9.16 -2.78 11.35
CA ILE A 42 -7.86 -2.56 10.73
C ILE A 42 -6.71 -2.66 11.75
N GLU A 43 -6.91 -2.18 12.97
CA GLU A 43 -5.92 -2.24 14.05
C GLU A 43 -5.59 -3.66 14.50
N LYS A 44 -6.42 -4.65 14.18
CA LYS A 44 -6.11 -6.07 14.42
C LYS A 44 -4.99 -6.59 13.51
N GLY A 45 -4.76 -5.94 12.37
CA GLY A 45 -3.76 -6.31 11.37
C GLY A 45 -4.23 -7.38 10.39
N GLY A 46 -3.34 -7.76 9.47
CA GLY A 46 -3.60 -8.78 8.46
C GLY A 46 -4.52 -8.31 7.34
N VAL A 47 -4.55 -7.01 7.03
CA VAL A 47 -5.37 -6.44 5.95
C VAL A 47 -4.52 -5.97 4.77
N ILE A 48 -5.13 -5.88 3.60
CA ILE A 48 -4.53 -5.36 2.38
C ILE A 48 -5.06 -3.95 2.13
N PHE A 49 -4.23 -2.93 2.33
CA PHE A 49 -4.55 -1.58 1.92
C PHE A 49 -4.33 -1.42 0.42
N ILE A 50 -5.35 -0.97 -0.28
CA ILE A 50 -5.25 -0.57 -1.68
C ILE A 50 -5.57 0.91 -1.82
N GLY A 51 -4.80 1.63 -2.64
CA GLY A 51 -5.00 3.06 -2.81
C GLY A 51 -4.72 3.55 -4.22
N ASN A 52 -5.23 4.74 -4.55
CA ASN A 52 -4.85 5.47 -5.74
C ASN A 52 -3.41 5.99 -5.63
N HIS A 53 -2.71 6.06 -6.75
CA HIS A 53 -1.29 6.41 -6.81
C HIS A 53 -1.08 7.76 -7.52
N VAL A 54 -1.14 8.84 -6.76
CA VAL A 54 -1.13 10.21 -7.28
C VAL A 54 0.23 10.91 -7.16
N GLY A 55 1.16 10.36 -6.38
CA GLY A 55 2.46 11.00 -6.16
C GLY A 55 3.57 10.02 -5.76
N HIS A 56 4.81 10.42 -6.02
CA HIS A 56 5.99 9.60 -5.69
C HIS A 56 6.17 9.33 -4.19
N ASN A 57 5.53 10.13 -3.34
CA ASN A 57 5.63 9.98 -1.88
C ASN A 57 4.54 9.08 -1.29
N ASP A 58 3.58 8.58 -2.10
CA ASP A 58 2.45 7.81 -1.58
C ASP A 58 2.90 6.57 -0.82
N GLY A 59 3.83 5.80 -1.38
CA GLY A 59 4.34 4.59 -0.75
C GLY A 59 4.95 4.87 0.63
N GLN A 60 5.78 5.89 0.75
CA GLN A 60 6.38 6.32 2.02
C GLN A 60 5.32 6.83 2.99
N MET A 61 4.34 7.57 2.48
CA MET A 61 3.26 8.14 3.30
C MET A 61 2.37 7.04 3.88
N PHE A 62 1.94 6.09 3.07
CA PHE A 62 1.16 4.94 3.54
C PHE A 62 1.97 4.10 4.54
N TYR A 63 3.24 3.79 4.22
CA TYR A 63 4.10 3.00 5.09
C TYR A 63 4.35 3.67 6.44
N MET A 64 4.44 5.00 6.49
CA MET A 64 4.58 5.77 7.72
C MET A 64 3.30 5.77 8.56
N LEU A 65 2.14 5.90 7.90
CA LEU A 65 0.87 6.10 8.57
C LEU A 65 0.18 4.80 8.99
N PHE A 66 0.35 3.72 8.21
CA PHE A 66 -0.21 2.41 8.53
C PHE A 66 0.86 1.53 9.19
N LYS A 67 0.72 1.31 10.49
CA LYS A 67 1.67 0.52 11.30
C LYS A 67 1.72 -0.95 10.87
N ASN A 68 2.84 -1.61 11.15
CA ASN A 68 3.05 -3.03 10.86
C ASN A 68 2.76 -3.41 9.42
N SER A 69 3.13 -2.54 8.48
CA SER A 69 2.86 -2.75 7.07
C SER A 69 4.08 -3.23 6.31
N VAL A 70 3.83 -3.99 5.26
CA VAL A 70 4.77 -4.38 4.21
C VAL A 70 4.38 -3.63 2.94
N LEU A 71 5.31 -2.90 2.35
CA LEU A 71 5.05 -2.15 1.13
C LEU A 71 5.50 -2.94 -0.10
N ILE A 72 4.62 -3.10 -1.06
CA ILE A 72 4.95 -3.63 -2.38
C ILE A 72 5.62 -2.54 -3.21
N ILE A 73 6.83 -2.81 -3.71
CA ILE A 73 7.61 -1.86 -4.51
C ILE A 73 7.95 -2.50 -5.85
N ALA A 74 7.89 -1.71 -6.91
CA ALA A 74 8.36 -2.14 -8.21
C ALA A 74 9.88 -2.39 -8.19
N LYS A 75 10.33 -3.48 -8.83
CA LYS A 75 11.73 -3.94 -8.84
C LYS A 75 12.69 -2.89 -9.38
N ASP A 76 12.32 -2.20 -10.45
CA ASP A 76 13.08 -1.12 -11.05
C ASP A 76 13.33 0.07 -10.10
N TRP A 77 12.45 0.28 -9.13
CA TRP A 77 12.62 1.24 -8.04
C TRP A 77 13.44 0.66 -6.88
N ALA A 78 13.17 -0.59 -6.48
CA ALA A 78 13.86 -1.25 -5.39
C ALA A 78 15.38 -1.37 -5.62
N ASP A 79 15.81 -1.48 -6.89
CA ASP A 79 17.22 -1.60 -7.28
C ASP A 79 18.01 -0.28 -7.21
N LYS A 80 17.35 0.87 -7.08
CA LYS A 80 18.05 2.16 -6.91
C LYS A 80 18.79 2.21 -5.57
N LYS A 81 20.10 2.57 -5.60
CA LYS A 81 20.98 2.53 -4.40
C LYS A 81 20.41 3.21 -3.17
N ILE A 82 19.80 4.39 -3.34
CA ILE A 82 19.21 5.15 -2.21
C ILE A 82 17.97 4.45 -1.64
N LEU A 83 17.13 3.87 -2.50
CA LEU A 83 15.96 3.13 -2.06
C LEU A 83 16.36 1.82 -1.40
N LYS A 84 17.32 1.11 -1.95
CA LYS A 84 17.89 -0.11 -1.34
C LYS A 84 18.44 0.16 0.06
N TRP A 85 19.06 1.32 0.28
CA TRP A 85 19.49 1.72 1.61
C TRP A 85 18.31 2.07 2.51
N LEU A 86 17.35 2.90 2.04
CA LEU A 86 16.16 3.29 2.82
C LEU A 86 15.27 2.10 3.18
N THR A 87 15.18 1.08 2.31
CA THR A 87 14.39 -0.12 2.57
C THR A 87 15.12 -1.15 3.43
N SER A 88 16.43 -0.97 3.66
CA SER A 88 17.22 -1.87 4.49
C SER A 88 16.67 -1.94 5.92
N GLY A 89 16.38 -3.16 6.40
CA GLY A 89 15.76 -3.38 7.71
C GLY A 89 14.27 -2.99 7.83
N GLY A 90 13.63 -2.56 6.75
CA GLY A 90 12.18 -2.40 6.66
C GLY A 90 11.50 -3.62 6.05
N LYS A 91 10.17 -3.62 6.04
CA LYS A 91 9.34 -4.69 5.45
C LYS A 91 8.91 -4.27 4.04
N PHE A 92 9.60 -4.79 3.02
CA PHE A 92 9.35 -4.46 1.62
C PHE A 92 9.41 -5.73 0.76
N ILE A 93 8.50 -5.83 -0.21
CA ILE A 93 8.50 -6.89 -1.22
C ILE A 93 8.64 -6.23 -2.59
N SER A 94 9.65 -6.64 -3.37
CA SER A 94 9.84 -6.14 -4.72
C SER A 94 9.09 -7.00 -5.73
N VAL A 95 8.40 -6.38 -6.68
CA VAL A 95 7.58 -7.03 -7.70
C VAL A 95 7.98 -6.56 -9.08
N ASP A 96 8.11 -7.50 -10.01
CA ASP A 96 8.21 -7.18 -11.42
C ASP A 96 6.82 -6.86 -11.97
N ARG A 97 6.59 -5.58 -12.28
CA ARG A 97 5.28 -5.08 -12.77
C ARG A 97 4.91 -5.57 -14.16
N PHE A 98 5.91 -6.02 -14.93
CA PHE A 98 5.77 -6.42 -16.32
C PHE A 98 5.91 -7.93 -16.51
N GLY A 99 6.40 -8.61 -15.47
CA GLY A 99 6.56 -10.06 -15.45
C GLY A 99 5.29 -10.80 -15.03
N THR A 100 5.25 -12.09 -15.34
CA THR A 100 4.21 -13.02 -14.91
C THR A 100 4.53 -13.69 -13.58
N ASP A 101 5.61 -13.25 -12.91
CA ASP A 101 6.06 -13.85 -11.65
C ASP A 101 5.11 -13.48 -10.51
N ILE A 102 4.41 -14.48 -10.00
CA ILE A 102 3.49 -14.37 -8.86
C ILE A 102 4.10 -14.88 -7.55
N THR A 103 5.40 -15.22 -7.52
CA THR A 103 6.05 -15.77 -6.32
C THR A 103 6.02 -14.81 -5.14
N TRP A 104 5.98 -13.51 -5.40
CA TRP A 104 5.82 -12.48 -4.37
C TRP A 104 4.52 -12.63 -3.56
N ILE A 105 3.44 -13.17 -4.16
CA ILE A 105 2.13 -13.36 -3.50
C ILE A 105 2.27 -14.32 -2.33
N ARG A 106 3.10 -15.37 -2.47
CA ARG A 106 3.33 -16.33 -1.39
C ARG A 106 3.98 -15.66 -0.18
N GLY A 107 5.07 -14.92 -0.39
CA GLY A 107 5.74 -14.18 0.68
C GLY A 107 4.82 -13.13 1.33
N ALA A 108 4.05 -12.39 0.52
CA ALA A 108 3.06 -11.44 0.99
C ALA A 108 1.95 -12.10 1.83
N SER A 109 1.48 -13.29 1.41
CA SER A 109 0.48 -14.07 2.15
C SER A 109 0.99 -14.55 3.52
N GLU A 110 2.27 -14.91 3.62
CA GLU A 110 2.90 -15.29 4.89
C GLU A 110 2.94 -14.11 5.86
N HIS A 111 3.27 -12.91 5.39
CA HIS A 111 3.21 -11.67 6.19
C HIS A 111 1.79 -11.36 6.68
N LEU A 112 0.78 -11.44 5.82
CA LEU A 112 -0.61 -11.22 6.20
C LEU A 112 -1.08 -12.20 7.28
N ARG A 113 -0.73 -13.49 7.15
CA ARG A 113 -1.05 -14.50 8.17
C ARG A 113 -0.32 -14.28 9.49
N ALA A 114 0.84 -13.62 9.46
CA ALA A 114 1.58 -13.22 10.65
C ALA A 114 1.02 -11.94 11.31
N GLY A 115 -0.04 -11.33 10.74
CA GLY A 115 -0.68 -10.12 11.26
C GLY A 115 -0.06 -8.81 10.73
N ASP A 116 0.88 -8.88 9.76
CA ASP A 116 1.34 -7.69 9.07
C ASP A 116 0.28 -7.21 8.07
N ASN A 117 0.20 -5.91 7.87
CA ASN A 117 -0.64 -5.32 6.81
C ASN A 117 0.13 -5.26 5.49
N MET A 118 -0.56 -5.23 4.37
CA MET A 118 0.04 -5.08 3.06
C MET A 118 -0.41 -3.76 2.42
N ILE A 119 0.52 -3.04 1.77
CA ILE A 119 0.21 -1.81 1.03
C ILE A 119 0.46 -2.07 -0.44
N ILE A 120 -0.56 -1.89 -1.25
CA ILE A 120 -0.53 -2.10 -2.70
C ILE A 120 -1.18 -0.91 -3.40
N PHE A 121 -0.53 -0.43 -4.47
CA PHE A 121 -1.12 0.50 -5.43
C PHE A 121 -1.46 -0.29 -6.69
N PRO A 122 -2.75 -0.68 -6.89
CA PRO A 122 -3.11 -1.64 -7.93
C PRO A 122 -2.93 -1.12 -9.35
N GLU A 123 -2.89 0.19 -9.56
CA GLU A 123 -2.54 0.81 -10.83
C GLU A 123 -1.16 0.38 -11.34
N GLY A 124 -0.23 0.10 -10.41
CA GLY A 124 1.14 -0.32 -10.71
C GLY A 124 2.07 0.80 -11.18
N HIS A 125 1.59 2.03 -11.26
CA HIS A 125 2.36 3.23 -11.59
C HIS A 125 1.69 4.48 -11.01
N THR A 126 2.43 5.57 -10.92
CA THR A 126 1.89 6.87 -10.50
C THR A 126 1.07 7.48 -11.63
N SER A 127 -0.17 7.88 -11.35
CA SER A 127 -1.03 8.55 -12.32
C SER A 127 -0.37 9.85 -12.83
N LYS A 128 -0.38 10.05 -14.14
CA LYS A 128 0.14 11.27 -14.78
C LYS A 128 -0.94 12.36 -14.93
N THR A 129 -2.20 11.97 -14.92
CA THR A 129 -3.35 12.84 -15.17
C THR A 129 -4.08 13.22 -13.89
N GLY A 130 -3.76 12.55 -12.78
CA GLY A 130 -4.51 12.64 -11.52
C GLY A 130 -5.81 11.81 -11.52
N VAL A 131 -6.14 11.20 -12.65
CA VAL A 131 -7.26 10.25 -12.76
C VAL A 131 -6.74 8.87 -12.38
N MET A 132 -7.52 8.10 -11.64
CA MET A 132 -7.19 6.74 -11.23
C MET A 132 -7.34 5.80 -12.41
N ASP A 133 -6.27 5.05 -12.71
CA ASP A 133 -6.22 4.07 -13.78
C ASP A 133 -6.87 2.73 -13.38
N GLU A 134 -6.94 1.78 -14.32
CA GLU A 134 -7.45 0.44 -14.07
C GLU A 134 -6.61 -0.31 -13.03
N PHE A 135 -7.28 -1.06 -12.16
CA PHE A 135 -6.64 -1.86 -11.14
C PHE A 135 -6.20 -3.22 -11.70
N LYS A 136 -4.95 -3.61 -11.41
CA LYS A 136 -4.40 -4.93 -11.73
C LYS A 136 -4.80 -5.95 -10.65
N PRO A 137 -5.03 -7.22 -11.02
CA PRO A 137 -5.65 -8.21 -10.13
C PRO A 137 -4.76 -8.75 -9.02
N GLY A 138 -3.50 -8.32 -8.91
CA GLY A 138 -2.54 -8.86 -7.93
C GLY A 138 -3.02 -8.79 -6.48
N PHE A 139 -3.71 -7.73 -6.08
CA PHE A 139 -4.27 -7.59 -4.72
C PHE A 139 -5.41 -8.57 -4.47
N ALA A 140 -6.27 -8.82 -5.48
CA ALA A 140 -7.36 -9.78 -5.38
C ALA A 140 -6.82 -11.21 -5.27
N MET A 141 -5.82 -11.57 -6.08
CA MET A 141 -5.13 -12.86 -5.98
C MET A 141 -4.50 -13.06 -4.59
N LEU A 142 -3.86 -12.03 -4.05
CA LEU A 142 -3.30 -12.07 -2.70
C LEU A 142 -4.39 -12.26 -1.63
N ALA A 143 -5.53 -11.57 -1.76
CA ALA A 143 -6.66 -11.72 -0.84
C ALA A 143 -7.22 -13.14 -0.85
N VAL A 144 -7.35 -13.78 -2.03
CA VAL A 144 -7.75 -15.18 -2.14
C VAL A 144 -6.79 -16.11 -1.42
N MET A 145 -5.47 -15.93 -1.62
CA MET A 145 -4.46 -16.82 -1.04
C MET A 145 -4.30 -16.65 0.47
N SER A 146 -4.51 -15.44 0.98
CA SER A 146 -4.32 -15.12 2.41
C SER A 146 -5.60 -15.20 3.23
N GLY A 147 -6.78 -15.02 2.62
CA GLY A 147 -8.05 -14.79 3.30
C GLY A 147 -8.16 -13.39 3.91
N ALA A 148 -7.24 -12.48 3.59
CA ALA A 148 -7.21 -11.14 4.13
C ALA A 148 -8.32 -10.25 3.54
N LYS A 149 -8.88 -9.37 4.36
CA LYS A 149 -9.77 -8.32 3.89
C LYS A 149 -9.00 -7.21 3.19
N ILE A 150 -9.65 -6.56 2.26
CA ILE A 150 -9.11 -5.46 1.47
C ILE A 150 -9.70 -4.15 2.00
N VAL A 151 -8.85 -3.16 2.25
CA VAL A 151 -9.23 -1.85 2.76
C VAL A 151 -8.97 -0.82 1.67
N PRO A 152 -10.02 -0.22 1.07
CA PRO A 152 -9.85 0.86 0.11
C PRO A 152 -9.40 2.13 0.83
N VAL A 153 -8.45 2.84 0.23
CA VAL A 153 -7.91 4.10 0.74
C VAL A 153 -7.83 5.11 -0.40
N TYR A 154 -8.48 6.24 -0.23
CA TYR A 154 -8.35 7.35 -1.17
C TYR A 154 -7.36 8.38 -0.65
N ASN A 155 -6.35 8.69 -1.46
CA ASN A 155 -5.41 9.77 -1.25
C ASN A 155 -5.86 11.00 -2.03
N ASN A 156 -6.12 12.12 -1.34
CA ASN A 156 -6.60 13.35 -1.97
C ASN A 156 -5.55 14.10 -2.80
N GLY A 157 -4.31 13.63 -2.85
CA GLY A 157 -3.24 14.20 -3.66
C GLY A 157 -2.75 15.59 -3.23
N GLU A 158 -3.18 16.10 -2.09
CA GLU A 158 -2.86 17.45 -1.62
C GLU A 158 -1.45 17.51 -1.01
N TYR A 159 -0.44 17.37 -1.86
CA TYR A 159 0.97 17.47 -1.47
C TYR A 159 1.46 18.92 -1.42
N HIS A 160 0.67 19.80 -0.79
CA HIS A 160 1.03 21.21 -0.59
C HIS A 160 1.86 21.38 0.67
N LYS A 161 3.07 21.94 0.51
CA LYS A 161 4.01 22.13 1.61
C LYS A 161 3.51 23.22 2.56
N LEU A 162 3.51 22.94 3.88
CA LEU A 162 3.29 23.83 5.02
C LEU A 162 1.96 24.62 5.03
N PHE A 163 1.63 25.38 3.98
CA PHE A 163 0.52 26.35 3.99
C PHE A 163 -0.62 26.01 3.04
N GLY A 164 -0.54 24.91 2.30
CA GLY A 164 -1.59 24.45 1.40
C GLY A 164 -2.66 23.58 2.10
N LYS A 165 -3.54 23.00 1.28
CA LYS A 165 -4.48 22.00 1.76
C LYS A 165 -3.74 20.81 2.36
N ARG A 166 -4.36 20.22 3.36
CA ARG A 166 -3.78 19.12 4.12
C ARG A 166 -3.90 17.79 3.35
N LEU A 167 -2.83 17.01 3.32
CA LEU A 167 -2.90 15.64 2.82
C LEU A 167 -3.86 14.82 3.68
N LYS A 168 -4.83 14.16 3.05
CA LYS A 168 -5.79 13.29 3.73
C LYS A 168 -5.83 11.93 3.05
N LEU A 169 -5.79 10.89 3.86
CA LEU A 169 -6.09 9.53 3.47
C LEU A 169 -7.46 9.15 4.02
N TYR A 170 -8.43 8.97 3.14
CA TYR A 170 -9.77 8.50 3.51
C TYR A 170 -9.76 6.98 3.44
N VAL A 171 -10.04 6.34 4.57
CA VAL A 171 -9.94 4.90 4.76
C VAL A 171 -11.35 4.32 4.89
N GLY A 172 -11.70 3.44 3.96
CA GLY A 172 -13.01 2.79 3.91
C GLY A 172 -13.13 1.59 4.83
N GLU A 173 -14.30 0.96 4.78
CA GLU A 173 -14.57 -0.28 5.50
C GLU A 173 -13.74 -1.44 4.91
N PRO A 174 -13.24 -2.37 5.76
CA PRO A 174 -12.64 -3.61 5.29
C PRO A 174 -13.65 -4.46 4.51
N MET A 175 -13.32 -4.81 3.29
CA MET A 175 -14.19 -5.56 2.36
C MET A 175 -13.60 -6.93 2.07
N GLU A 176 -14.46 -7.93 1.92
CA GLU A 176 -14.08 -9.25 1.38
C GLU A 176 -14.30 -9.27 -0.13
N LEU A 177 -13.62 -10.19 -0.82
CA LEU A 177 -13.95 -10.51 -2.20
C LEU A 177 -15.37 -11.07 -2.28
N SER A 178 -16.06 -10.84 -3.38
CA SER A 178 -17.41 -11.39 -3.58
C SER A 178 -17.33 -12.92 -3.61
N LYS A 179 -18.32 -13.57 -2.95
CA LYS A 179 -18.39 -15.03 -2.89
C LYS A 179 -19.11 -15.65 -4.10
N GLU A 180 -19.35 -14.87 -5.14
CA GLU A 180 -20.07 -15.36 -6.31
C GLU A 180 -19.24 -16.38 -7.10
N GLY A 181 -19.50 -17.55 -6.81
CA GLY A 181 -19.36 -18.93 -7.25
C GLY A 181 -18.70 -19.32 -8.57
N LYS A 182 -17.88 -18.53 -9.17
CA LYS A 182 -17.20 -18.88 -10.41
C LYS A 182 -15.71 -18.68 -10.22
N GLY A 183 -15.00 -19.72 -9.87
CA GLY A 183 -13.54 -19.80 -9.79
C GLY A 183 -12.74 -18.53 -10.16
N LEU A 184 -11.45 -18.48 -9.82
CA LEU A 184 -10.55 -17.38 -10.15
C LEU A 184 -10.34 -17.26 -11.68
N ASN A 185 -11.37 -16.90 -12.43
CA ASN A 185 -11.26 -16.61 -13.84
C ASN A 185 -10.99 -15.11 -14.09
N ALA A 186 -10.61 -14.78 -15.32
CA ALA A 186 -10.27 -13.40 -15.68
C ALA A 186 -11.45 -12.44 -15.52
N GLU A 187 -12.67 -12.88 -15.83
CA GLU A 187 -13.88 -12.07 -15.71
C GLU A 187 -14.19 -11.71 -14.24
N TYR A 188 -14.12 -12.69 -13.34
CA TYR A 188 -14.28 -12.47 -11.90
C TYR A 188 -13.24 -11.48 -11.37
N LEU A 189 -11.95 -11.71 -11.69
CA LEU A 189 -10.87 -10.82 -11.25
C LEU A 189 -11.04 -9.40 -11.78
N SER A 190 -11.48 -9.23 -13.05
CA SER A 190 -11.75 -7.92 -13.63
C SER A 190 -12.91 -7.22 -12.92
N GLY A 191 -13.99 -7.93 -12.61
CA GLY A 191 -15.12 -7.40 -11.86
C GLY A 191 -14.73 -6.96 -10.45
N GLU A 192 -13.91 -7.74 -9.74
CA GLU A 192 -13.39 -7.35 -8.43
C GLU A 192 -12.47 -6.12 -8.52
N CYS A 193 -11.60 -6.05 -9.54
CA CYS A 193 -10.75 -4.88 -9.75
C CYS A 193 -11.58 -3.60 -9.92
N GLU A 194 -12.64 -3.65 -10.72
CA GLU A 194 -13.52 -2.49 -10.92
C GLU A 194 -14.29 -2.15 -9.64
N ARG A 195 -14.87 -3.13 -8.95
CA ARG A 195 -15.60 -2.93 -7.69
C ARG A 195 -14.72 -2.23 -6.63
N PHE A 196 -13.47 -2.66 -6.50
CA PHE A 196 -12.54 -2.05 -5.55
C PHE A 196 -12.01 -0.68 -6.02
N ARG A 197 -11.84 -0.47 -7.33
CA ARG A 197 -11.51 0.83 -7.90
C ARG A 197 -12.60 1.86 -7.58
N GLU A 198 -13.86 1.50 -7.81
CA GLU A 198 -15.03 2.32 -7.47
C GLU A 198 -15.10 2.60 -5.97
N ALA A 199 -14.82 1.60 -5.10
CA ALA A 199 -14.81 1.79 -3.66
C ALA A 199 -13.76 2.82 -3.22
N VAL A 200 -12.57 2.83 -3.84
CA VAL A 200 -11.55 3.86 -3.59
C VAL A 200 -12.04 5.22 -4.09
N GLU A 201 -12.61 5.29 -5.30
CA GLU A 201 -13.10 6.55 -5.89
C GLU A 201 -14.22 7.19 -5.06
N GLN A 202 -15.16 6.38 -4.55
CA GLN A 202 -16.27 6.87 -3.72
C GLN A 202 -15.81 7.53 -2.42
N LEU A 203 -14.68 7.14 -1.86
CA LEU A 203 -14.09 7.79 -0.67
C LEU A 203 -13.60 9.22 -0.94
N GLY A 204 -13.37 9.57 -2.21
CA GLY A 204 -12.91 10.90 -2.64
C GLY A 204 -14.04 11.88 -2.95
N ARG A 205 -15.26 11.41 -3.00
CA ARG A 205 -16.49 12.22 -3.28
C ARG A 205 -17.08 12.75 -1.99
#